data_911503f3960e248cb4fad1bff0b2f54d
#
_entry.id   911503f3960e248cb4fad1bff0b2f54d
#
_cell.length_a   1.000
_cell.length_b   1.000
_cell.length_c   1.000
_cell.angle_alpha   90.00
_cell.angle_beta   90.00
_cell.angle_gamma   90.00
#
_symmetry.space_group_name_H-M   'P 1'
#
loop_
_entity.id
_entity.type
_entity.pdbx_description
1 polymer ?
#
loop_
_entity_poly.entity_id
_entity_poly.type
_entity_poly.pdbx_seq_one_letter_code
_entity_poly.pdbx_strand_id
1 'polypeptide(L)'
;MVFRASLKRDDIDIVAINDLLDVEHLAYLLKYDSVHGTVDASVEIADGHLVVDGKTVRITAERDPKNLQWDAIGAEIVAECTGIFTTLDMAQSHIDGGAKKVVISAPSKDAPMFVMGVNHEDVKASDSILSNASCTTNCLAPLAKVLNDTFGIEEALMTTVHAVTATQMTVDGPSRKDYRGGRSSLLNIIPAST
;
A
#
# COMPACT_ATOMS: atom_id res chain seq x y z
N MET A 1 2.85 6.22 3.58
CA MET A 1 1.84 6.11 4.67
C MET A 1 2.08 4.91 5.57
N VAL A 2 2.42 3.72 5.03
CA VAL A 2 2.75 2.53 5.86
C VAL A 2 3.84 2.86 6.88
N PHE A 3 4.94 3.48 6.46
CA PHE A 3 6.01 3.92 7.36
C PHE A 3 5.50 4.82 8.49
N ARG A 4 4.72 5.86 8.17
CA ARG A 4 4.16 6.76 9.20
C ARG A 4 3.26 6.03 10.19
N ALA A 5 2.52 5.02 9.73
CA ALA A 5 1.67 4.21 10.59
C ALA A 5 2.51 3.31 11.52
N SER A 6 3.65 2.80 11.04
CA SER A 6 4.54 1.96 11.85
C SER A 6 5.23 2.72 12.99
N LEU A 7 5.48 4.02 12.85
CA LEU A 7 6.08 4.84 13.90
C LEU A 7 5.28 4.88 15.22
N LYS A 8 4.00 4.49 15.17
CA LYS A 8 3.12 4.42 16.35
C LYS A 8 2.98 3.00 16.90
N ARG A 9 3.85 2.09 16.49
CA ARG A 9 3.79 0.68 16.84
C ARG A 9 5.15 0.20 17.34
N ASP A 10 5.13 -0.59 18.41
CA ASP A 10 6.33 -1.17 19.02
C ASP A 10 6.66 -2.57 18.45
N ASP A 11 5.77 -3.13 17.63
CA ASP A 11 5.87 -4.47 17.07
C ASP A 11 6.26 -4.48 15.56
N ILE A 12 6.53 -3.30 14.97
CA ILE A 12 6.93 -3.16 13.58
C ILE A 12 8.15 -2.26 13.48
N ASP A 13 9.25 -2.80 12.94
CA ASP A 13 10.43 -2.05 12.56
C ASP A 13 10.57 -1.99 11.03
N ILE A 14 10.59 -0.80 10.46
CA ILE A 14 10.91 -0.63 9.04
C ILE A 14 12.42 -0.57 8.88
N VAL A 15 13.00 -1.59 8.26
CA VAL A 15 14.45 -1.74 8.11
C VAL A 15 14.96 -1.31 6.73
N ALA A 16 14.07 -1.25 5.73
CA ALA A 16 14.40 -0.78 4.38
C ALA A 16 13.22 -0.22 3.63
N ILE A 17 13.52 0.61 2.64
CA ILE A 17 12.61 1.07 1.60
C ILE A 17 13.32 0.89 0.24
N ASN A 18 12.62 0.31 -0.72
CA ASN A 18 13.00 0.35 -2.11
C ASN A 18 12.06 1.29 -2.86
N ASP A 19 12.63 2.35 -3.43
CA ASP A 19 11.91 3.31 -4.26
C ASP A 19 12.86 3.85 -5.34
N LEU A 20 12.32 4.27 -6.48
CA LEU A 20 13.13 4.79 -7.59
C LEU A 20 13.45 6.28 -7.45
N LEU A 21 12.95 6.94 -6.42
CA LEU A 21 13.28 8.32 -6.07
C LEU A 21 14.63 8.41 -5.34
N ASP A 22 15.23 9.59 -5.38
CA ASP A 22 16.39 9.89 -4.54
C ASP A 22 16.02 9.97 -3.05
N VAL A 23 17.00 9.79 -2.19
CA VAL A 23 16.78 9.71 -0.73
C VAL A 23 16.31 11.05 -0.15
N GLU A 24 16.74 12.16 -0.72
CA GLU A 24 16.33 13.52 -0.31
C GLU A 24 14.82 13.72 -0.54
N HIS A 25 14.33 13.27 -1.70
CA HIS A 25 12.91 13.35 -2.01
C HIS A 25 12.09 12.39 -1.13
N LEU A 26 12.58 11.18 -0.87
CA LEU A 26 11.94 10.25 0.06
C LEU A 26 11.87 10.82 1.49
N ALA A 27 12.94 11.44 1.97
CA ALA A 27 12.95 12.12 3.26
C ALA A 27 11.90 13.24 3.33
N TYR A 28 11.82 14.05 2.26
CA TYR A 28 10.82 15.12 2.14
C TYR A 28 9.39 14.58 2.18
N LEU A 29 9.08 13.55 1.39
CA LEU A 29 7.75 12.92 1.34
C LEU A 29 7.38 12.20 2.64
N LEU A 30 8.37 11.64 3.34
CA LEU A 30 8.13 11.08 4.67
C LEU A 30 7.79 12.18 5.68
N LYS A 31 8.50 13.31 5.61
CA LYS A 31 8.36 14.40 6.56
C LYS A 31 7.09 15.22 6.37
N TYR A 32 6.68 15.48 5.13
CA TYR A 32 5.57 16.37 4.83
C TYR A 32 4.48 15.66 4.02
N ASP A 33 3.24 15.81 4.44
CA ASP A 33 2.07 15.28 3.75
C ASP A 33 0.93 16.30 3.80
N SER A 34 0.26 16.51 2.67
CA SER A 34 -0.78 17.54 2.56
C SER A 34 -2.03 17.25 3.39
N VAL A 35 -2.33 15.97 3.66
CA VAL A 35 -3.50 15.54 4.43
C VAL A 35 -3.13 15.27 5.88
N HIS A 36 -1.99 14.58 6.10
CA HIS A 36 -1.57 14.12 7.43
C HIS A 36 -0.55 15.04 8.10
N GLY A 37 -0.16 16.14 7.45
CA GLY A 37 0.76 17.13 8.01
C GLY A 37 2.20 16.63 8.14
N THR A 38 2.95 17.30 8.99
CA THR A 38 4.34 16.93 9.29
C THR A 38 4.38 15.70 10.19
N VAL A 39 5.29 14.77 9.91
CA VAL A 39 5.49 13.60 10.76
C VAL A 39 6.11 14.02 12.11
N ASP A 40 5.64 13.41 13.17
CA ASP A 40 6.19 13.58 14.51
C ASP A 40 7.34 12.58 14.73
N ALA A 41 8.45 12.81 14.04
CA ALA A 41 9.67 12.02 14.09
C ALA A 41 10.84 12.85 13.53
N SER A 42 12.06 12.63 13.99
CA SER A 42 13.25 13.14 13.32
C SER A 42 13.46 12.38 12.00
N VAL A 43 13.72 13.10 10.92
CA VAL A 43 14.03 12.49 9.61
C VAL A 43 15.30 13.14 9.09
N GLU A 44 16.35 12.35 9.04
CA GLU A 44 17.69 12.75 8.63
C GLU A 44 18.18 11.82 7.51
N ILE A 45 19.26 12.22 6.85
CA ILE A 45 19.94 11.41 5.82
C ILE A 45 21.38 11.23 6.25
N ALA A 46 21.85 9.99 6.25
CA ALA A 46 23.24 9.64 6.49
C ALA A 46 23.65 8.49 5.54
N ASP A 47 24.80 8.62 4.91
CA ASP A 47 25.39 7.61 4.01
C ASP A 47 24.45 7.10 2.91
N GLY A 48 23.57 7.99 2.39
CA GLY A 48 22.58 7.63 1.35
C GLY A 48 21.37 6.85 1.87
N HIS A 49 21.19 6.78 3.18
CA HIS A 49 20.07 6.12 3.84
C HIS A 49 19.24 7.10 4.67
N LEU A 50 18.00 6.75 4.99
CA LEU A 50 17.23 7.51 5.97
C LEU A 50 17.61 7.13 7.38
N VAL A 51 17.63 8.12 8.27
CA VAL A 51 17.72 7.92 9.72
C VAL A 51 16.47 8.52 10.34
N VAL A 52 15.62 7.67 10.90
CA VAL A 52 14.35 8.10 11.49
C VAL A 52 14.35 7.76 12.98
N ASP A 53 14.24 8.79 13.82
CA ASP A 53 14.37 8.66 15.29
C ASP A 53 15.62 7.87 15.71
N GLY A 54 16.75 8.14 15.03
CA GLY A 54 18.03 7.47 15.27
C GLY A 54 18.15 6.05 14.69
N LYS A 55 17.12 5.50 14.05
CA LYS A 55 17.16 4.19 13.40
C LYS A 55 17.47 4.35 11.91
N THR A 56 18.48 3.64 11.44
CA THR A 56 18.85 3.61 10.00
C THR A 56 17.89 2.74 9.21
N VAL A 57 17.36 3.27 8.12
CA VAL A 57 16.50 2.58 7.15
C VAL A 57 17.23 2.51 5.82
N ARG A 58 17.59 1.30 5.38
CA ARG A 58 18.28 1.09 4.11
C ARG A 58 17.43 1.59 2.95
N ILE A 59 18.00 2.43 2.08
CA ILE A 59 17.35 2.87 0.85
C ILE A 59 18.01 2.18 -0.34
N THR A 60 17.18 1.68 -1.25
CA THR A 60 17.59 1.10 -2.52
C THR A 60 16.71 1.65 -3.65
N ALA A 61 17.21 1.64 -4.88
CA ALA A 61 16.49 2.08 -6.08
C ALA A 61 16.54 0.96 -7.16
N GLU A 62 16.11 -0.24 -6.77
CA GLU A 62 16.16 -1.44 -7.60
C GLU A 62 14.81 -1.69 -8.28
N ARG A 63 14.83 -1.95 -9.59
CA ARG A 63 13.62 -2.23 -10.37
C ARG A 63 13.16 -3.68 -10.29
N ASP A 64 14.10 -4.62 -10.18
CA ASP A 64 13.81 -6.04 -10.05
C ASP A 64 13.87 -6.47 -8.57
N PRO A 65 12.74 -6.80 -7.95
CA PRO A 65 12.70 -7.19 -6.54
C PRO A 65 13.61 -8.36 -6.16
N LYS A 66 13.98 -9.22 -7.12
CA LYS A 66 14.91 -10.35 -6.89
C LYS A 66 16.29 -9.92 -6.43
N ASN A 67 16.70 -8.68 -6.78
CA ASN A 67 18.01 -8.14 -6.43
C ASN A 67 18.04 -7.42 -5.08
N LEU A 68 16.92 -7.35 -4.35
CA LEU A 68 16.79 -6.52 -3.15
C LEU A 68 17.46 -7.11 -1.91
N GLN A 69 17.70 -8.43 -1.91
CA GLN A 69 18.39 -9.12 -0.80
C GLN A 69 17.78 -8.78 0.57
N TRP A 70 16.48 -9.02 0.72
CA TRP A 70 15.73 -8.71 1.94
C TRP A 70 16.24 -9.46 3.16
N ASP A 71 16.69 -10.70 2.98
CA ASP A 71 17.28 -11.54 4.01
C ASP A 71 18.60 -10.99 4.57
N ALA A 72 19.40 -10.31 3.74
CA ALA A 72 20.69 -9.73 4.17
C ALA A 72 20.53 -8.63 5.25
N ILE A 73 19.34 -8.07 5.40
CA ILE A 73 19.02 -7.04 6.40
C ILE A 73 17.98 -7.50 7.42
N GLY A 74 17.61 -8.78 7.38
CA GLY A 74 16.59 -9.34 8.27
C GLY A 74 15.16 -8.85 8.00
N ALA A 75 14.88 -8.36 6.80
CA ALA A 75 13.51 -7.98 6.41
C ALA A 75 12.70 -9.25 6.14
N GLU A 76 11.79 -9.56 7.03
CA GLU A 76 10.96 -10.78 6.93
C GLU A 76 9.71 -10.55 6.08
N ILE A 77 9.09 -9.37 6.17
CA ILE A 77 7.83 -9.03 5.53
C ILE A 77 8.04 -7.83 4.62
N VAL A 78 7.60 -7.94 3.38
CA VAL A 78 7.58 -6.84 2.42
C VAL A 78 6.16 -6.30 2.30
N ALA A 79 5.96 -5.00 2.55
CA ALA A 79 4.75 -4.29 2.16
C ALA A 79 4.92 -3.81 0.71
N GLU A 80 4.28 -4.49 -0.24
CA GLU A 80 4.30 -4.13 -1.66
C GLU A 80 3.32 -2.98 -1.92
N CYS A 81 3.85 -1.77 -2.09
CA CYS A 81 3.07 -0.55 -2.20
C CYS A 81 3.17 0.13 -3.58
N THR A 82 3.78 -0.52 -4.57
CA THR A 82 3.98 0.07 -5.90
C THR A 82 2.71 0.03 -6.77
N GLY A 83 1.80 -0.92 -6.50
CA GLY A 83 0.65 -1.20 -7.35
C GLY A 83 1.01 -1.93 -8.65
N ILE A 84 2.25 -2.41 -8.80
CA ILE A 84 2.76 -3.13 -9.97
C ILE A 84 2.73 -4.64 -9.72
N PHE A 85 3.34 -5.09 -8.62
CA PHE A 85 3.49 -6.52 -8.30
C PHE A 85 2.27 -7.03 -7.54
N THR A 86 1.10 -7.04 -8.22
CA THR A 86 -0.20 -7.29 -7.59
C THR A 86 -0.76 -8.70 -7.80
N THR A 87 -0.01 -9.61 -8.40
CA THR A 87 -0.37 -11.02 -8.57
C THR A 87 0.61 -11.93 -7.83
N LEU A 88 0.22 -13.18 -7.57
CA LEU A 88 1.11 -14.17 -6.94
C LEU A 88 2.44 -14.29 -7.68
N ASP A 89 2.40 -14.46 -9.01
CA ASP A 89 3.59 -14.61 -9.85
C ASP A 89 4.50 -13.38 -9.77
N MET A 90 3.93 -12.18 -9.85
CA MET A 90 4.72 -10.95 -9.79
C MET A 90 5.30 -10.71 -8.39
N ALA A 91 4.51 -10.89 -7.34
CA ALA A 91 4.93 -10.70 -5.95
C ALA A 91 5.93 -11.78 -5.50
N GLN A 92 5.97 -12.95 -6.16
CA GLN A 92 6.95 -14.00 -5.92
C GLN A 92 8.39 -13.47 -6.05
N SER A 93 8.62 -12.45 -6.90
CA SER A 93 9.93 -11.82 -7.06
C SER A 93 10.50 -11.24 -5.75
N HIS A 94 9.67 -10.81 -4.81
CA HIS A 94 10.12 -10.38 -3.48
C HIS A 94 10.51 -11.58 -2.59
N ILE A 95 9.80 -12.70 -2.70
CA ILE A 95 10.16 -13.95 -2.02
C ILE A 95 11.50 -14.45 -2.55
N ASP A 96 11.67 -14.45 -3.90
CA ASP A 96 12.93 -14.80 -4.56
C ASP A 96 14.07 -13.86 -4.13
N GLY A 97 13.76 -12.61 -3.79
CA GLY A 97 14.67 -11.60 -3.25
C GLY A 97 14.93 -11.71 -1.74
N GLY A 98 14.48 -12.80 -1.09
CA GLY A 98 14.79 -13.12 0.30
C GLY A 98 13.71 -12.76 1.35
N ALA A 99 12.55 -12.25 0.94
CA ALA A 99 11.44 -12.02 1.86
C ALA A 99 10.76 -13.33 2.26
N LYS A 100 10.24 -13.41 3.49
CA LYS A 100 9.43 -14.55 3.95
C LYS A 100 7.95 -14.38 3.61
N LYS A 101 7.45 -13.14 3.63
CA LYS A 101 6.07 -12.79 3.31
C LYS A 101 5.99 -11.50 2.49
N VAL A 102 4.93 -11.42 1.68
CA VAL A 102 4.58 -10.21 0.94
C VAL A 102 3.13 -9.84 1.23
N VAL A 103 2.91 -8.60 1.64
CA VAL A 103 1.58 -8.02 1.81
C VAL A 103 1.37 -6.97 0.72
N ILE A 104 0.53 -7.28 -0.25
CA ILE A 104 0.19 -6.39 -1.35
C ILE A 104 -0.82 -5.34 -0.85
N SER A 105 -0.51 -4.04 -0.95
CA SER A 105 -1.38 -2.94 -0.53
C SER A 105 -2.42 -2.55 -1.58
N ALA A 106 -2.80 -3.47 -2.44
CA ALA A 106 -3.75 -3.30 -3.54
C ALA A 106 -4.56 -4.58 -3.74
N PRO A 107 -5.72 -4.54 -4.42
CA PRO A 107 -6.45 -5.76 -4.75
C PRO A 107 -5.62 -6.66 -5.67
N SER A 108 -5.69 -7.95 -5.44
CA SER A 108 -5.04 -8.97 -6.26
C SER A 108 -6.07 -9.77 -7.07
N LYS A 109 -5.65 -10.32 -8.21
CA LYS A 109 -6.50 -11.21 -9.01
C LYS A 109 -6.49 -12.66 -8.50
N ASP A 110 -5.45 -13.06 -7.79
CA ASP A 110 -5.17 -14.45 -7.45
C ASP A 110 -4.61 -14.66 -6.03
N ALA A 111 -4.03 -13.64 -5.41
CA ALA A 111 -3.62 -13.73 -4.01
C ALA A 111 -4.83 -13.64 -3.07
N PRO A 112 -4.84 -14.41 -1.96
CA PRO A 112 -5.89 -14.31 -0.95
C PRO A 112 -5.94 -12.89 -0.38
N MET A 113 -7.16 -12.37 -0.21
CA MET A 113 -7.40 -11.01 0.27
C MET A 113 -7.98 -11.01 1.68
N PHE A 114 -7.41 -10.16 2.54
CA PHE A 114 -7.82 -10.05 3.94
C PHE A 114 -8.10 -8.59 4.31
N VAL A 115 -9.17 -8.40 5.07
CA VAL A 115 -9.56 -7.10 5.62
C VAL A 115 -9.59 -7.22 7.15
N MET A 116 -8.91 -6.28 7.81
CA MET A 116 -8.89 -6.22 9.28
C MET A 116 -10.30 -6.07 9.85
N GLY A 117 -10.60 -6.85 10.89
CA GLY A 117 -11.92 -6.90 11.52
C GLY A 117 -12.97 -7.72 10.76
N VAL A 118 -12.64 -8.26 9.57
CA VAL A 118 -13.57 -9.06 8.76
C VAL A 118 -13.12 -10.51 8.69
N ASN A 119 -12.00 -10.78 8.04
CA ASN A 119 -11.47 -12.14 7.82
C ASN A 119 -9.94 -12.23 8.05
N HIS A 120 -9.36 -11.30 8.77
CA HIS A 120 -7.91 -11.28 9.01
C HIS A 120 -7.43 -12.45 9.89
N GLU A 121 -8.32 -13.03 10.68
CA GLU A 121 -8.04 -14.21 11.50
C GLU A 121 -7.92 -15.50 10.67
N ASP A 122 -8.40 -15.49 9.43
CA ASP A 122 -8.31 -16.62 8.50
C ASP A 122 -6.92 -16.74 7.82
N VAL A 123 -6.01 -15.78 8.06
CA VAL A 123 -4.64 -15.81 7.52
C VAL A 123 -3.90 -17.03 8.06
N LYS A 124 -3.39 -17.84 7.14
CA LYS A 124 -2.63 -19.06 7.49
C LYS A 124 -1.13 -18.81 7.49
N ALA A 125 -0.40 -19.55 8.27
CA ALA A 125 1.07 -19.50 8.27
C ALA A 125 1.65 -19.82 6.88
N SER A 126 0.95 -20.65 6.09
CA SER A 126 1.32 -20.99 4.70
C SER A 126 1.12 -19.87 3.69
N ASP A 127 0.37 -18.82 4.02
CA ASP A 127 0.12 -17.69 3.11
C ASP A 127 1.35 -16.80 3.05
N SER A 128 2.24 -17.06 2.11
CA SER A 128 3.47 -16.27 1.90
C SER A 128 3.21 -14.98 1.15
N ILE A 129 2.19 -14.93 0.29
CA ILE A 129 1.78 -13.74 -0.45
C ILE A 129 0.29 -13.54 -0.21
N LEU A 130 -0.08 -12.37 0.25
CA LEU A 130 -1.46 -12.00 0.53
C LEU A 130 -1.72 -10.52 0.15
N SER A 131 -2.98 -10.16 -0.01
CA SER A 131 -3.40 -8.80 -0.33
C SER A 131 -4.25 -8.23 0.80
N ASN A 132 -4.04 -6.96 1.10
CA ASN A 132 -4.90 -6.17 2.00
C ASN A 132 -6.12 -5.58 1.27
N ALA A 133 -6.49 -6.11 0.10
CA ALA A 133 -7.64 -5.70 -0.71
C ALA A 133 -7.58 -4.23 -1.18
N SER A 134 -8.72 -3.69 -1.65
CA SER A 134 -8.83 -2.30 -2.12
C SER A 134 -9.22 -1.35 -0.99
N CYS A 135 -9.01 -0.06 -1.19
CA CYS A 135 -9.51 1.00 -0.32
C CYS A 135 -11.04 0.94 -0.17
N THR A 136 -11.77 0.71 -1.26
CA THR A 136 -13.23 0.52 -1.24
C THR A 136 -13.63 -0.72 -0.45
N THR A 137 -12.91 -1.84 -0.62
CA THR A 137 -13.19 -3.08 0.15
C THR A 137 -12.93 -2.88 1.63
N ASN A 138 -11.85 -2.19 2.01
CA ASN A 138 -11.56 -1.90 3.41
C ASN A 138 -12.62 -0.99 4.08
N CYS A 139 -13.32 -0.16 3.29
CA CYS A 139 -14.48 0.61 3.77
C CYS A 139 -15.74 -0.26 3.85
N LEU A 140 -16.08 -0.95 2.76
CA LEU A 140 -17.35 -1.66 2.61
C LEU A 140 -17.44 -2.93 3.46
N ALA A 141 -16.40 -3.75 3.47
CA ALA A 141 -16.47 -5.06 4.08
C ALA A 141 -16.78 -5.03 5.60
N PRO A 142 -16.16 -4.15 6.42
CA PRO A 142 -16.53 -4.01 7.83
C PRO A 142 -17.97 -3.54 8.02
N LEU A 143 -18.45 -2.58 7.19
CA LEU A 143 -19.84 -2.09 7.24
C LEU A 143 -20.81 -3.22 6.90
N ALA A 144 -20.56 -3.92 5.79
CA ALA A 144 -21.40 -5.03 5.35
C ALA A 144 -21.40 -6.16 6.39
N LYS A 145 -20.25 -6.46 7.00
CA LYS A 145 -20.17 -7.45 8.06
C LYS A 145 -21.07 -7.11 9.24
N VAL A 146 -20.99 -5.91 9.77
CA VAL A 146 -21.81 -5.47 10.91
C VAL A 146 -23.29 -5.55 10.58
N LEU A 147 -23.70 -5.07 9.40
CA LEU A 147 -25.11 -5.13 8.97
C LEU A 147 -25.57 -6.57 8.78
N ASN A 148 -24.77 -7.39 8.13
CA ASN A 148 -25.13 -8.79 7.89
C ASN A 148 -25.22 -9.59 9.19
N ASP A 149 -24.25 -9.45 10.09
CA ASP A 149 -24.21 -10.20 11.35
C ASP A 149 -25.35 -9.77 12.30
N THR A 150 -25.83 -8.53 12.18
CA THR A 150 -26.88 -8.00 13.07
C THR A 150 -28.29 -8.22 12.51
N PHE A 151 -28.48 -8.01 11.21
CA PHE A 151 -29.83 -7.97 10.60
C PHE A 151 -30.00 -8.98 9.46
N GLY A 152 -28.93 -9.51 8.90
CA GLY A 152 -28.91 -10.25 7.65
C GLY A 152 -29.03 -9.29 6.44
N ILE A 153 -28.36 -9.63 5.35
CA ILE A 153 -28.46 -8.92 4.06
C ILE A 153 -28.98 -9.92 3.04
N GLU A 154 -30.16 -9.65 2.47
CA GLU A 154 -30.71 -10.44 1.36
C GLU A 154 -30.22 -9.89 0.03
N GLU A 155 -30.31 -8.57 -0.19
CA GLU A 155 -29.89 -7.87 -1.38
C GLU A 155 -29.34 -6.48 -1.01
N ALA A 156 -28.36 -6.00 -1.76
CA ALA A 156 -27.80 -4.67 -1.57
C ALA A 156 -27.26 -4.07 -2.87
N LEU A 157 -27.31 -2.73 -2.96
CA LEU A 157 -26.60 -1.95 -3.98
C LEU A 157 -25.57 -1.07 -3.28
N MET A 158 -24.38 -1.02 -3.86
CA MET A 158 -23.29 -0.21 -3.34
C MET A 158 -23.00 0.96 -4.28
N THR A 159 -22.92 2.15 -3.70
CA THR A 159 -22.35 3.33 -4.36
C THR A 159 -21.25 3.88 -3.46
N THR A 160 -20.06 4.06 -4.00
CA THR A 160 -18.97 4.72 -3.29
C THR A 160 -18.76 6.14 -3.79
N VAL A 161 -18.66 7.09 -2.86
CA VAL A 161 -18.19 8.46 -3.13
C VAL A 161 -16.76 8.53 -2.61
N HIS A 162 -15.81 8.45 -3.54
CA HIS A 162 -14.41 8.24 -3.22
C HIS A 162 -13.60 9.53 -3.40
N ALA A 163 -12.66 9.79 -2.50
CA ALA A 163 -11.68 10.84 -2.69
C ALA A 163 -10.81 10.59 -3.93
N VAL A 164 -10.27 11.67 -4.50
CA VAL A 164 -9.34 11.57 -5.65
C VAL A 164 -8.09 10.75 -5.29
N THR A 165 -7.58 10.01 -6.26
CA THR A 165 -6.35 9.20 -6.12
C THR A 165 -5.33 9.59 -7.17
N ALA A 166 -4.07 9.22 -6.95
CA ALA A 166 -2.94 9.63 -7.80
C ALA A 166 -3.05 9.19 -9.27
N THR A 167 -3.89 8.21 -9.58
CA THR A 167 -4.10 7.75 -10.96
C THR A 167 -5.11 8.59 -11.74
N GLN A 168 -5.84 9.50 -11.08
CA GLN A 168 -6.80 10.38 -11.71
C GLN A 168 -6.11 11.65 -12.21
N MET A 169 -6.66 12.27 -13.26
CA MET A 169 -6.07 13.44 -13.90
C MET A 169 -6.33 14.71 -13.11
N THR A 170 -5.30 15.51 -12.87
CA THR A 170 -5.43 16.85 -12.27
C THR A 170 -6.07 17.85 -13.23
N VAL A 171 -5.68 17.78 -14.51
CA VAL A 171 -6.22 18.57 -15.62
C VAL A 171 -6.71 17.62 -16.72
N ASP A 172 -7.55 18.11 -17.63
CA ASP A 172 -8.02 17.29 -18.74
C ASP A 172 -6.86 16.73 -19.57
N GLY A 173 -6.89 15.43 -19.81
CA GLY A 173 -5.84 14.75 -20.57
C GLY A 173 -6.34 13.43 -21.19
N PRO A 174 -5.50 12.76 -21.99
CA PRO A 174 -5.89 11.52 -22.64
C PRO A 174 -6.09 10.38 -21.63
N SER A 175 -7.16 9.60 -21.83
CA SER A 175 -7.39 8.36 -21.09
C SER A 175 -7.54 7.19 -22.08
N ARG A 176 -6.86 6.08 -21.79
CA ARG A 176 -6.88 4.89 -22.65
C ARG A 176 -8.07 3.95 -22.37
N LYS A 177 -8.69 4.07 -21.21
CA LYS A 177 -9.76 3.15 -20.79
C LYS A 177 -11.16 3.74 -20.96
N ASP A 178 -11.36 4.96 -20.51
CA ASP A 178 -12.63 5.67 -20.52
C ASP A 178 -12.36 7.16 -20.69
N TYR A 179 -12.96 7.80 -21.69
CA TYR A 179 -12.77 9.24 -21.92
C TYR A 179 -13.10 10.10 -20.70
N ARG A 180 -14.08 9.71 -19.89
CA ARG A 180 -14.42 10.39 -18.64
C ARG A 180 -13.28 10.34 -17.61
N GLY A 181 -12.49 9.24 -17.59
CA GLY A 181 -11.30 9.12 -16.76
C GLY A 181 -10.17 10.09 -17.12
N GLY A 182 -10.24 10.73 -18.30
CA GLY A 182 -9.32 11.78 -18.74
C GLY A 182 -9.70 13.18 -18.29
N ARG A 183 -10.84 13.36 -17.62
CA ARG A 183 -11.28 14.68 -17.13
C ARG A 183 -10.65 15.01 -15.78
N SER A 184 -10.51 16.31 -15.51
CA SER A 184 -9.99 16.79 -14.22
C SER A 184 -10.85 16.33 -13.06
N SER A 185 -10.27 15.54 -12.16
CA SER A 185 -10.92 15.04 -10.94
C SER A 185 -11.09 16.11 -9.86
N LEU A 186 -10.44 17.27 -10.02
CA LEU A 186 -10.60 18.39 -9.11
C LEU A 186 -11.88 19.19 -9.38
N LEU A 187 -12.42 19.12 -10.61
CA LEU A 187 -13.58 19.89 -11.05
C LEU A 187 -14.77 19.01 -11.44
N ASN A 188 -14.60 17.71 -11.52
CA ASN A 188 -15.61 16.76 -11.97
C ASN A 188 -15.73 15.57 -11.01
N ILE A 189 -16.92 14.97 -11.02
CA ILE A 189 -17.12 13.62 -10.47
C ILE A 189 -16.81 12.63 -11.57
N ILE A 190 -15.75 11.83 -11.36
CA ILE A 190 -15.24 10.89 -12.36
C ILE A 190 -15.76 9.49 -12.05
N PRO A 191 -16.55 8.86 -12.91
CA PRO A 191 -16.91 7.46 -12.77
C PRO A 191 -15.67 6.57 -12.84
N ALA A 192 -15.53 5.65 -11.90
CA ALA A 192 -14.44 4.70 -11.84
C ALA A 192 -14.91 3.33 -11.38
N SER A 193 -14.16 2.30 -11.72
CA SER A 193 -14.34 0.94 -11.21
C SER A 193 -13.45 0.68 -10.01
N THR A 194 -13.94 -0.12 -9.09
CA THR A 194 -13.20 -0.56 -7.91
C THR A 194 -13.46 -2.04 -7.64
#